data_b9b84dfe32685e43289c20904b298457
#
_entry.id   b9b84dfe32685e43289c20904b298457
#
_cell.length_a   1.000
_cell.length_b   1.000
_cell.length_c   1.000
_cell.angle_alpha   90.00
_cell.angle_beta   90.00
_cell.angle_gamma   90.00
#
_symmetry.space_group_name_H-M   'P 1'
#
loop_
_entity.id
_entity.type
_entity.pdbx_description
1 polymer ?
#
loop_
_entity_poly.entity_id
_entity_poly.type
_entity_poly.pdbx_seq_one_letter_code
_entity_poly.pdbx_strand_id
1 'polypeptide(L)'
;MNAKYRKILGAYVIYFSIQLITSGPLKGDTFTLTTAGIREIQAAMKAGALTAEKLVELSIARIEAYDRTGPEIKSILTLSEKALKTARALDKEYKLSGPRSPLHGIPVLAKDVFDTNDMPTTGGYSPLKDVIPDRDSTIVARLRKAGAIILAKVNQSDWYTRPDLLASSTLGGNTKNPFALDRTPGWSSSGTSGGLAARFGTVGLGSETGFSIRTPTSDGNLYGLSTTSGLISRAGQMWSYVTGERGGPMARSVYDVCATLDAIAGFDPEDLWTANSLGKMPLEPYITFIDSNGLAGARVGVLSEAWDFTPIDEQVIKLAKNSIKVFEENGAYVFDPVALGINLPGYLRSNPSPSRFERIAAINQYLTRQGPNYPYKTAEELLLLHNDLPIRDSDIELMENPIDLDRDLAYRATLRGKETLRQMVIDLMDRYDLDALIYPHKLYGPLKLGPRNDPERQYTPNQLSPVSGLPAFIVPMGFTEDGLPVGLEILGRPWSEPTLIKLASGFEAVTDNVMVPMATPALPGETFSY
;
A
#
# COMPACT_ATOMS: atom_id res chain seq x y z
N MET A 1 10.94 35.31 76.07
CA MET A 1 11.29 36.15 74.92
C MET A 1 10.31 35.89 73.81
N ASN A 2 9.40 36.91 73.65
CA ASN A 2 8.75 37.45 72.46
C ASN A 2 8.07 36.45 71.49
N ALA A 3 6.78 36.24 71.60
CA ALA A 3 5.61 37.01 71.15
C ALA A 3 5.87 37.86 69.88
N LYS A 4 5.42 37.37 68.71
CA LYS A 4 4.80 38.10 67.61
C LYS A 4 4.78 37.18 66.36
N TYR A 5 3.64 36.68 66.00
CA TYR A 5 2.99 36.75 64.71
C TYR A 5 1.69 35.92 64.76
N ARG A 6 0.64 36.53 65.26
CA ARG A 6 -0.75 36.11 65.00
C ARG A 6 -1.35 37.12 64.02
N LYS A 7 -2.19 36.63 63.16
CA LYS A 7 -3.03 37.24 62.08
C LYS A 7 -2.35 37.27 60.72
N ILE A 8 -2.86 36.60 59.70
CA ILE A 8 -4.17 36.84 59.07
C ILE A 8 -4.53 35.53 58.31
N LEU A 9 -5.56 34.78 58.72
CA LEU A 9 -6.34 33.90 57.88
C LEU A 9 -7.48 34.73 57.30
N GLY A 10 -7.33 35.14 56.04
CA GLY A 10 -8.43 35.66 55.23
C GLY A 10 -9.04 34.48 54.44
N ALA A 11 -10.26 34.11 54.80
CA ALA A 11 -11.07 33.16 54.11
C ALA A 11 -11.47 33.70 52.72
N TYR A 12 -10.88 33.22 51.67
CA TYR A 12 -11.42 33.39 50.32
C TYR A 12 -12.42 32.26 50.05
N VAL A 13 -13.71 32.58 50.17
CA VAL A 13 -14.80 31.75 49.66
C VAL A 13 -14.85 31.96 48.16
N ILE A 14 -14.29 31.01 47.38
CA ILE A 14 -14.46 30.98 45.93
C ILE A 14 -15.83 30.36 45.66
N TYR A 15 -16.79 31.18 45.23
CA TYR A 15 -18.04 30.72 44.62
C TYR A 15 -17.72 30.10 43.27
N PHE A 16 -17.71 28.75 43.18
CA PHE A 16 -17.79 28.04 41.92
C PHE A 16 -19.24 28.14 41.42
N SER A 17 -19.51 29.09 40.55
CA SER A 17 -20.73 29.06 39.74
C SER A 17 -20.65 27.87 38.76
N ILE A 18 -21.29 26.77 39.10
CA ILE A 18 -21.56 25.69 38.13
C ILE A 18 -22.58 26.27 37.15
N GLN A 19 -22.10 26.79 36.03
CA GLN A 19 -22.96 26.97 34.87
C GLN A 19 -23.29 25.56 34.34
N LEU A 20 -24.49 25.10 34.62
CA LEU A 20 -25.11 24.02 33.87
C LEU A 20 -25.18 24.49 32.40
N ILE A 21 -24.17 24.10 31.61
CA ILE A 21 -24.28 24.14 30.17
C ILE A 21 -25.32 23.05 29.86
N THR A 22 -26.55 23.46 29.62
CA THR A 22 -27.53 22.62 28.94
C THR A 22 -26.99 22.39 27.55
N SER A 23 -26.25 21.27 27.35
CA SER A 23 -25.94 20.77 26.06
C SER A 23 -27.27 20.46 25.40
N GLY A 24 -27.67 21.28 24.44
CA GLY A 24 -28.68 20.88 23.45
C GLY A 24 -28.22 19.56 22.84
N PRO A 25 -29.11 18.78 22.22
CA PRO A 25 -28.73 17.52 21.60
C PRO A 25 -27.52 17.81 20.71
N LEU A 26 -26.37 17.20 21.02
CA LEU A 26 -25.20 17.18 20.16
C LEU A 26 -25.71 16.69 18.80
N LYS A 27 -25.55 17.48 17.74
CA LYS A 27 -25.76 17.02 16.39
C LYS A 27 -24.89 15.78 16.27
N GLY A 28 -25.51 14.60 16.14
CA GLY A 28 -24.76 13.36 16.01
C GLY A 28 -23.78 13.47 14.85
N ASP A 29 -22.58 12.98 15.03
CA ASP A 29 -21.61 12.90 13.94
C ASP A 29 -22.22 12.09 12.79
N THR A 30 -22.06 12.60 11.58
CA THR A 30 -22.60 11.95 10.37
C THR A 30 -21.45 11.71 9.40
N PHE A 31 -21.32 10.50 8.90
CA PHE A 31 -20.37 10.18 7.85
C PHE A 31 -20.98 9.27 6.78
N THR A 32 -20.37 9.28 5.60
CA THR A 32 -20.69 8.37 4.51
C THR A 32 -19.53 7.40 4.30
N LEU A 33 -19.80 6.11 4.08
CA LEU A 33 -18.74 5.09 3.89
C LEU A 33 -17.77 5.43 2.75
N THR A 34 -18.21 6.18 1.75
CA THR A 34 -17.34 6.62 0.66
C THR A 34 -16.19 7.53 1.13
N THR A 35 -16.33 8.21 2.27
CA THR A 35 -15.30 9.09 2.85
C THR A 35 -14.71 8.55 4.15
N ALA A 36 -15.35 7.55 4.78
CA ALA A 36 -14.92 7.02 6.06
C ALA A 36 -13.62 6.21 5.99
N GLY A 37 -12.73 6.41 6.96
CA GLY A 37 -11.62 5.54 7.29
C GLY A 37 -11.90 4.66 8.51
N ILE A 38 -10.86 3.99 9.02
CA ILE A 38 -10.98 3.12 10.20
C ILE A 38 -11.47 3.90 11.42
N ARG A 39 -11.03 5.15 11.62
CA ARG A 39 -11.41 5.96 12.80
C ARG A 39 -12.90 6.17 12.87
N GLU A 40 -13.51 6.62 11.79
CA GLU A 40 -14.95 6.91 11.71
C GLU A 40 -15.76 5.61 11.81
N ILE A 41 -15.32 4.55 11.15
CA ILE A 41 -15.94 3.22 11.23
C ILE A 41 -15.92 2.70 12.67
N GLN A 42 -14.79 2.76 13.36
CA GLN A 42 -14.67 2.33 14.75
C GLN A 42 -15.48 3.20 15.71
N ALA A 43 -15.57 4.51 15.46
CA ALA A 43 -16.42 5.40 16.24
C ALA A 43 -17.91 5.03 16.09
N ALA A 44 -18.36 4.78 14.87
CA ALA A 44 -19.74 4.34 14.62
C ALA A 44 -20.05 2.96 15.23
N MET A 45 -19.10 2.02 15.18
CA MET A 45 -19.23 0.70 15.82
C MET A 45 -19.30 0.85 17.35
N LYS A 46 -18.48 1.69 17.94
CA LYS A 46 -18.50 2.00 19.38
C LYS A 46 -19.81 2.63 19.82
N ALA A 47 -20.39 3.50 19.00
CA ALA A 47 -21.69 4.12 19.23
C ALA A 47 -22.88 3.17 18.96
N GLY A 48 -22.63 1.97 18.38
CA GLY A 48 -23.67 1.00 18.03
C GLY A 48 -24.46 1.35 16.75
N ALA A 49 -24.04 2.35 16.00
CA ALA A 49 -24.67 2.76 14.75
C ALA A 49 -24.28 1.89 13.55
N LEU A 50 -23.14 1.19 13.65
CA LEU A 50 -22.60 0.30 12.61
C LEU A 50 -22.15 -1.01 13.26
N THR A 51 -22.28 -2.13 12.53
CA THR A 51 -21.70 -3.42 12.90
C THR A 51 -20.75 -3.88 11.80
N ALA A 52 -19.83 -4.79 12.13
CA ALA A 52 -18.96 -5.41 11.13
C ALA A 52 -19.77 -6.17 10.08
N GLU A 53 -20.86 -6.84 10.49
CA GLU A 53 -21.79 -7.48 9.57
C GLU A 53 -22.37 -6.49 8.56
N LYS A 54 -22.90 -5.35 9.05
CA LYS A 54 -23.47 -4.31 8.18
C LYS A 54 -22.44 -3.70 7.24
N LEU A 55 -21.21 -3.46 7.71
CA LEU A 55 -20.11 -2.95 6.90
C LEU A 55 -19.77 -3.91 5.75
N VAL A 56 -19.68 -5.22 6.04
CA VAL A 56 -19.43 -6.25 5.01
C VAL A 56 -20.60 -6.33 4.01
N GLU A 57 -21.86 -6.27 4.47
CA GLU A 57 -23.03 -6.23 3.57
C GLU A 57 -22.96 -5.07 2.58
N LEU A 58 -22.62 -3.87 3.06
CA LEU A 58 -22.49 -2.68 2.22
C LEU A 58 -21.31 -2.79 1.26
N SER A 59 -20.18 -3.36 1.70
CA SER A 59 -19.05 -3.65 0.82
C SER A 59 -19.42 -4.61 -0.31
N ILE A 60 -20.18 -5.67 0.00
CA ILE A 60 -20.68 -6.63 -0.99
C ILE A 60 -21.65 -5.95 -1.96
N ALA A 61 -22.58 -5.13 -1.46
CA ALA A 61 -23.51 -4.39 -2.31
C ALA A 61 -22.77 -3.45 -3.29
N ARG A 62 -21.71 -2.79 -2.85
CA ARG A 62 -20.85 -1.96 -3.74
C ARG A 62 -20.15 -2.81 -4.80
N ILE A 63 -19.62 -3.98 -4.43
CA ILE A 63 -18.98 -4.91 -5.37
C ILE A 63 -19.98 -5.33 -6.46
N GLU A 64 -21.21 -5.71 -6.08
CA GLU A 64 -22.24 -6.07 -7.06
C GLU A 64 -22.60 -4.89 -7.98
N ALA A 65 -22.72 -3.68 -7.43
CA ALA A 65 -23.14 -2.50 -8.19
C ALA A 65 -22.05 -1.95 -9.12
N TYR A 66 -20.76 -2.07 -8.76
CA TYR A 66 -19.70 -1.34 -9.45
C TYR A 66 -18.56 -2.22 -9.99
N ASP A 67 -18.35 -3.41 -9.42
CA ASP A 67 -17.30 -4.33 -9.89
C ASP A 67 -17.83 -5.32 -10.92
N ARG A 68 -19.04 -5.88 -10.67
CA ARG A 68 -19.68 -6.91 -11.50
C ARG A 68 -20.66 -6.35 -12.49
N THR A 69 -21.31 -5.24 -12.15
CA THR A 69 -22.25 -4.51 -13.01
C THR A 69 -21.84 -3.04 -13.13
N GLY A 70 -22.65 -2.19 -13.73
CA GLY A 70 -22.38 -0.77 -13.88
C GLY A 70 -21.06 -0.49 -14.62
N PRO A 71 -20.08 0.19 -13.99
CA PRO A 71 -18.79 0.49 -14.60
C PRO A 71 -17.91 -0.76 -14.83
N GLU A 72 -18.22 -1.88 -14.18
CA GLU A 72 -17.45 -3.12 -14.27
C GLU A 72 -15.95 -2.89 -13.99
N ILE A 73 -15.63 -2.47 -12.77
CA ILE A 73 -14.25 -2.17 -12.35
C ILE A 73 -13.34 -3.39 -12.48
N LYS A 74 -13.87 -4.62 -12.26
CA LYS A 74 -13.15 -5.90 -12.39
C LYS A 74 -11.92 -5.98 -11.46
N SER A 75 -12.09 -5.52 -10.23
CA SER A 75 -11.05 -5.59 -9.21
C SER A 75 -11.12 -6.88 -8.39
N ILE A 76 -12.29 -7.50 -8.28
CA ILE A 76 -12.53 -8.67 -7.42
C ILE A 76 -12.41 -9.97 -8.24
N LEU A 77 -11.49 -10.85 -7.85
CA LEU A 77 -11.39 -12.22 -8.38
C LEU A 77 -12.27 -13.19 -7.60
N THR A 78 -12.11 -13.19 -6.27
CA THR A 78 -12.85 -14.09 -5.38
C THR A 78 -13.36 -13.34 -4.17
N LEU A 79 -14.68 -13.37 -3.96
CA LEU A 79 -15.31 -12.85 -2.74
C LEU A 79 -15.35 -13.95 -1.68
N SER A 80 -15.01 -13.63 -0.43
CA SER A 80 -15.01 -14.59 0.66
C SER A 80 -16.43 -15.00 1.07
N GLU A 81 -16.77 -16.27 0.91
CA GLU A 81 -18.02 -16.86 1.40
C GLU A 81 -18.12 -16.82 2.94
N LYS A 82 -16.98 -16.71 3.63
CA LYS A 82 -16.92 -16.66 5.09
C LYS A 82 -17.00 -15.25 5.67
N ALA A 83 -16.95 -14.19 4.85
CA ALA A 83 -16.86 -12.81 5.32
C ALA A 83 -18.00 -12.43 6.28
N LEU A 84 -19.25 -12.66 5.91
CA LEU A 84 -20.40 -12.37 6.77
C LEU A 84 -20.43 -13.21 8.05
N LYS A 85 -20.08 -14.51 7.97
CA LYS A 85 -19.98 -15.36 9.16
C LYS A 85 -18.90 -14.84 10.13
N THR A 86 -17.77 -14.42 9.59
CA THR A 86 -16.66 -13.85 10.37
C THR A 86 -17.09 -12.53 10.99
N ALA A 87 -17.74 -11.65 10.25
CA ALA A 87 -18.25 -10.37 10.74
C ALA A 87 -19.20 -10.55 11.94
N ARG A 88 -20.19 -11.46 11.83
CA ARG A 88 -21.10 -11.79 12.94
C ARG A 88 -20.38 -12.30 14.18
N ALA A 89 -19.33 -13.11 14.00
CA ALA A 89 -18.53 -13.60 15.12
C ALA A 89 -17.76 -12.46 15.80
N LEU A 90 -17.16 -11.56 15.02
CA LEU A 90 -16.47 -10.39 15.53
C LEU A 90 -17.40 -9.39 16.21
N ASP A 91 -18.63 -9.17 15.71
CA ASP A 91 -19.64 -8.34 16.38
C ASP A 91 -20.02 -8.90 17.77
N LYS A 92 -20.13 -10.23 17.88
CA LYS A 92 -20.35 -10.89 19.19
C LYS A 92 -19.16 -10.71 20.14
N GLU A 93 -17.96 -10.89 19.63
CA GLU A 93 -16.73 -10.69 20.38
C GLU A 93 -16.58 -9.24 20.85
N TYR A 94 -16.84 -8.28 19.96
CA TYR A 94 -16.82 -6.84 20.28
C TYR A 94 -17.72 -6.51 21.49
N LYS A 95 -18.94 -7.07 21.53
CA LYS A 95 -19.88 -6.87 22.63
C LYS A 95 -19.40 -7.46 23.96
N LEU A 96 -18.61 -8.55 23.92
CA LEU A 96 -18.15 -9.28 25.10
C LEU A 96 -16.83 -8.76 25.66
N SER A 97 -15.90 -8.39 24.78
CA SER A 97 -14.51 -8.11 25.17
C SER A 97 -13.94 -6.82 24.54
N GLY A 98 -14.71 -6.09 23.73
CA GLY A 98 -14.22 -4.95 22.97
C GLY A 98 -13.42 -5.37 21.72
N PRO A 99 -12.86 -4.39 20.99
CA PRO A 99 -12.11 -4.65 19.76
C PRO A 99 -10.72 -5.22 20.06
N ARG A 100 -10.22 -6.13 19.20
CA ARG A 100 -8.85 -6.67 19.29
C ARG A 100 -7.80 -5.60 18.96
N SER A 101 -8.10 -4.75 17.99
CA SER A 101 -7.23 -3.70 17.45
C SER A 101 -8.07 -2.69 16.66
N PRO A 102 -7.48 -1.62 16.11
CA PRO A 102 -8.18 -0.74 15.16
C PRO A 102 -8.75 -1.46 13.93
N LEU A 103 -8.20 -2.62 13.57
CA LEU A 103 -8.66 -3.42 12.42
C LEU A 103 -9.82 -4.37 12.74
N HIS A 104 -10.33 -4.40 13.97
CA HIS A 104 -11.41 -5.31 14.35
C HIS A 104 -12.69 -5.01 13.55
N GLY A 105 -13.15 -6.01 12.77
CA GLY A 105 -14.33 -5.88 11.91
C GLY A 105 -14.10 -5.14 10.59
N ILE A 106 -12.87 -4.74 10.27
CA ILE A 106 -12.52 -3.97 9.07
C ILE A 106 -12.34 -4.90 7.87
N PRO A 107 -13.02 -4.66 6.72
CA PRO A 107 -12.86 -5.43 5.49
C PRO A 107 -11.57 -5.08 4.76
N VAL A 108 -10.79 -6.10 4.43
CA VAL A 108 -9.49 -6.04 3.76
C VAL A 108 -9.58 -6.65 2.36
N LEU A 109 -9.02 -5.95 1.38
CA LEU A 109 -8.79 -6.44 0.02
C LEU A 109 -7.37 -7.02 -0.07
N ALA A 110 -7.24 -8.33 -0.26
CA ALA A 110 -5.94 -8.98 -0.35
C ALA A 110 -5.56 -9.21 -1.82
N LYS A 111 -4.46 -8.60 -2.29
CA LYS A 111 -3.92 -8.93 -3.62
C LYS A 111 -3.76 -10.44 -3.76
N ASP A 112 -4.06 -10.95 -4.93
CA ASP A 112 -4.17 -12.40 -5.17
C ASP A 112 -2.82 -13.15 -5.20
N VAL A 113 -1.77 -12.56 -4.65
CA VAL A 113 -0.49 -13.20 -4.35
C VAL A 113 -0.35 -13.69 -2.91
N PHE A 114 -1.24 -13.26 -2.01
CA PHE A 114 -1.18 -13.64 -0.60
C PHE A 114 -2.05 -14.86 -0.34
N ASP A 115 -1.44 -15.92 0.17
CA ASP A 115 -2.13 -17.15 0.52
C ASP A 115 -3.25 -16.90 1.53
N THR A 116 -4.40 -17.52 1.25
CA THR A 116 -5.55 -17.61 2.15
C THR A 116 -6.03 -19.05 2.20
N ASN A 117 -6.27 -19.59 3.41
CA ASN A 117 -6.69 -20.98 3.60
C ASN A 117 -8.17 -21.25 3.30
N ASP A 118 -8.87 -20.26 2.77
CA ASP A 118 -10.31 -20.29 2.52
C ASP A 118 -10.74 -19.71 1.16
N MET A 119 -9.80 -19.21 0.37
CA MET A 119 -10.01 -18.75 -0.99
C MET A 119 -8.84 -19.15 -1.88
N PRO A 120 -9.02 -19.34 -3.18
CA PRO A 120 -7.93 -19.57 -4.11
C PRO A 120 -6.87 -18.46 -4.05
N THR A 121 -5.61 -18.83 -4.26
CA THR A 121 -4.50 -17.90 -4.47
C THR A 121 -3.90 -18.20 -5.83
N THR A 122 -4.14 -17.30 -6.78
CA THR A 122 -3.89 -17.60 -8.19
C THR A 122 -2.79 -16.77 -8.83
N GLY A 123 -2.41 -15.64 -8.23
CA GLY A 123 -1.52 -14.69 -8.89
C GLY A 123 -2.14 -14.09 -10.16
N GLY A 124 -3.46 -14.13 -10.32
CA GLY A 124 -4.18 -13.78 -11.55
C GLY A 124 -4.10 -14.83 -12.65
N TYR A 125 -3.48 -15.98 -12.38
CA TYR A 125 -3.20 -17.04 -13.35
C TYR A 125 -4.34 -18.08 -13.36
N SER A 126 -5.06 -18.19 -14.48
CA SER A 126 -6.28 -18.98 -14.58
C SER A 126 -6.14 -20.47 -14.23
N PRO A 127 -5.01 -21.16 -14.48
CA PRO A 127 -4.84 -22.54 -14.04
C PRO A 127 -4.89 -22.76 -12.53
N LEU A 128 -4.67 -21.72 -11.73
CA LEU A 128 -4.75 -21.78 -10.27
C LEU A 128 -6.11 -21.39 -9.71
N LYS A 129 -7.13 -21.16 -10.55
CA LYS A 129 -8.44 -20.60 -10.16
C LYS A 129 -9.16 -21.34 -9.02
N ASP A 130 -8.91 -22.64 -8.87
CA ASP A 130 -9.54 -23.51 -7.87
C ASP A 130 -8.53 -23.99 -6.81
N VAL A 131 -7.28 -23.47 -6.83
CA VAL A 131 -6.22 -23.92 -5.93
C VAL A 131 -6.23 -23.09 -4.64
N ILE A 132 -6.66 -23.70 -3.55
CA ILE A 132 -6.68 -23.09 -2.22
C ILE A 132 -5.46 -23.57 -1.44
N PRO A 133 -4.60 -22.67 -0.95
CA PRO A 133 -3.47 -23.03 -0.07
C PRO A 133 -3.95 -23.64 1.26
N ASP A 134 -3.16 -24.57 1.82
CA ASP A 134 -3.50 -25.22 3.10
C ASP A 134 -3.47 -24.24 4.28
N ARG A 135 -2.78 -23.12 4.16
CA ARG A 135 -2.60 -22.12 5.23
C ARG A 135 -2.51 -20.69 4.69
N ASP A 136 -2.86 -19.74 5.54
CA ASP A 136 -2.70 -18.32 5.27
C ASP A 136 -1.22 -17.94 5.09
N SER A 137 -0.95 -16.88 4.33
CA SER A 137 0.31 -16.14 4.44
C SER A 137 0.45 -15.52 5.82
N THR A 138 1.67 -15.31 6.28
CA THR A 138 1.92 -14.72 7.61
C THR A 138 1.17 -13.40 7.81
N ILE A 139 1.16 -12.52 6.80
CA ILE A 139 0.49 -11.22 6.91
C ILE A 139 -1.04 -11.36 6.94
N VAL A 140 -1.62 -12.30 6.21
CA VAL A 140 -3.06 -12.60 6.29
C VAL A 140 -3.43 -13.16 7.67
N ALA A 141 -2.64 -14.10 8.18
CA ALA A 141 -2.83 -14.66 9.53
C ALA A 141 -2.75 -13.56 10.61
N ARG A 142 -1.79 -12.64 10.51
CA ARG A 142 -1.66 -11.49 11.41
C ARG A 142 -2.86 -10.56 11.35
N LEU A 143 -3.37 -10.24 10.15
CA LEU A 143 -4.57 -9.43 9.98
C LEU A 143 -5.81 -10.10 10.60
N ARG A 144 -6.02 -11.41 10.36
CA ARG A 144 -7.11 -12.15 10.99
C ARG A 144 -6.98 -12.15 12.53
N LYS A 145 -5.76 -12.30 13.05
CA LYS A 145 -5.48 -12.20 14.49
C LYS A 145 -5.83 -10.81 15.05
N ALA A 146 -5.59 -9.75 14.29
CA ALA A 146 -5.96 -8.38 14.63
C ALA A 146 -7.48 -8.13 14.55
N GLY A 147 -8.26 -9.08 14.06
CA GLY A 147 -9.72 -8.97 13.91
C GLY A 147 -10.17 -8.44 12.54
N ALA A 148 -9.27 -8.31 11.58
CA ALA A 148 -9.64 -7.92 10.21
C ALA A 148 -10.40 -9.04 9.48
N ILE A 149 -11.24 -8.65 8.54
CA ILE A 149 -12.02 -9.55 7.70
C ILE A 149 -11.40 -9.56 6.30
N ILE A 150 -10.80 -10.68 5.88
CA ILE A 150 -10.35 -10.82 4.50
C ILE A 150 -11.60 -10.97 3.62
N LEU A 151 -11.98 -9.85 3.00
CA LEU A 151 -13.23 -9.75 2.26
C LEU A 151 -13.12 -10.40 0.88
N ALA A 152 -11.99 -10.17 0.20
CA ALA A 152 -11.82 -10.65 -1.18
C ALA A 152 -10.35 -10.81 -1.55
N LYS A 153 -10.11 -11.70 -2.52
CA LYS A 153 -8.89 -11.74 -3.34
C LYS A 153 -9.10 -10.83 -4.53
N VAL A 154 -8.17 -9.92 -4.77
CA VAL A 154 -8.31 -8.88 -5.78
C VAL A 154 -7.36 -9.07 -6.96
N ASN A 155 -7.82 -8.62 -8.12
CA ASN A 155 -7.14 -8.75 -9.40
C ASN A 155 -5.76 -8.10 -9.41
N GLN A 156 -4.94 -8.51 -10.36
CA GLN A 156 -3.57 -8.01 -10.51
C GLN A 156 -3.08 -8.16 -11.95
N SER A 157 -1.88 -7.65 -12.26
CA SER A 157 -1.17 -8.14 -13.43
C SER A 157 -0.81 -9.59 -13.21
N ASP A 158 -1.10 -10.41 -14.21
CA ASP A 158 -0.80 -11.83 -14.19
C ASP A 158 0.65 -12.07 -13.76
N TRP A 159 0.81 -12.88 -12.76
CA TRP A 159 2.12 -13.13 -12.18
C TRP A 159 3.03 -13.91 -13.14
N TYR A 160 2.45 -14.79 -13.96
CA TYR A 160 3.23 -15.72 -14.77
C TYR A 160 3.35 -15.32 -16.26
N THR A 161 2.28 -14.87 -16.90
CA THR A 161 2.16 -15.09 -18.33
C THR A 161 1.84 -13.90 -19.21
N ARG A 162 1.21 -12.82 -18.74
CA ARG A 162 0.72 -11.75 -19.62
C ARG A 162 1.73 -10.60 -19.82
N PRO A 163 2.80 -10.82 -20.64
CA PRO A 163 3.73 -9.72 -20.94
C PRO A 163 3.16 -8.71 -21.94
N ASP A 164 2.11 -9.07 -22.67
CA ASP A 164 1.54 -8.32 -23.78
C ASP A 164 0.50 -7.27 -23.35
N LEU A 165 -0.18 -7.45 -22.20
CA LEU A 165 -1.17 -6.52 -21.71
C LEU A 165 -0.76 -5.84 -20.40
N LEU A 166 -1.11 -4.56 -20.30
CA LEU A 166 -0.83 -3.77 -19.11
C LEU A 166 -1.84 -4.09 -18.01
N ALA A 167 -1.34 -4.44 -16.82
CA ALA A 167 -2.16 -4.64 -15.61
C ALA A 167 -3.36 -5.61 -15.81
N SER A 168 -3.15 -6.66 -16.63
CA SER A 168 -4.16 -7.66 -16.96
C SER A 168 -3.80 -9.02 -16.37
N SER A 169 -4.81 -9.85 -16.10
CA SER A 169 -4.64 -11.26 -15.74
C SER A 169 -5.41 -12.18 -16.66
N THR A 170 -4.96 -13.44 -16.78
CA THR A 170 -5.67 -14.47 -17.53
C THR A 170 -6.98 -14.88 -16.87
N LEU A 171 -7.09 -14.65 -15.54
CA LEU A 171 -8.29 -14.98 -14.77
C LEU A 171 -9.33 -13.85 -14.77
N GLY A 172 -8.93 -12.59 -14.56
CA GLY A 172 -9.84 -11.46 -14.35
C GLY A 172 -9.79 -10.37 -15.43
N GLY A 173 -8.90 -10.48 -16.42
CA GLY A 173 -8.70 -9.43 -17.42
C GLY A 173 -8.12 -8.15 -16.81
N ASN A 174 -8.50 -7.00 -17.36
CA ASN A 174 -8.04 -5.68 -16.89
C ASN A 174 -8.94 -5.13 -15.79
N THR A 175 -8.36 -4.68 -14.68
CA THR A 175 -9.03 -3.80 -13.73
C THR A 175 -9.10 -2.39 -14.31
N LYS A 176 -10.27 -1.73 -14.22
CA LYS A 176 -10.47 -0.35 -14.66
C LYS A 176 -10.26 0.63 -13.51
N ASN A 177 -9.75 1.81 -13.82
CA ASN A 177 -9.60 2.88 -12.84
C ASN A 177 -10.96 3.55 -12.58
N PRO A 178 -11.46 3.62 -11.33
CA PRO A 178 -12.74 4.27 -11.02
C PRO A 178 -12.79 5.77 -11.35
N PHE A 179 -11.65 6.45 -11.46
CA PHE A 179 -11.56 7.85 -11.87
C PHE A 179 -11.60 8.04 -13.40
N ALA A 180 -11.14 7.01 -14.17
CA ALA A 180 -11.11 7.03 -15.62
C ALA A 180 -11.20 5.59 -16.16
N LEU A 181 -12.39 5.16 -16.59
CA LEU A 181 -12.70 3.76 -16.89
C LEU A 181 -11.93 3.18 -18.10
N ASP A 182 -11.33 4.01 -18.92
CA ASP A 182 -10.43 3.63 -20.03
C ASP A 182 -8.96 3.50 -19.60
N ARG A 183 -8.66 3.70 -18.30
CA ARG A 183 -7.30 3.70 -17.75
C ARG A 183 -7.11 2.56 -16.74
N THR A 184 -5.85 2.17 -16.54
CA THR A 184 -5.49 1.24 -15.45
C THR A 184 -5.40 1.98 -14.12
N PRO A 185 -5.80 1.38 -12.98
CA PRO A 185 -5.53 1.93 -11.64
C PRO A 185 -4.11 1.58 -11.15
N GLY A 186 -3.15 1.50 -12.05
CA GLY A 186 -1.75 1.22 -11.79
C GLY A 186 -1.27 -0.12 -12.35
N TRP A 187 -0.28 -0.71 -11.68
CA TRP A 187 0.44 -1.90 -12.14
C TRP A 187 -0.08 -3.19 -11.49
N SER A 188 0.82 -4.07 -10.95
CA SER A 188 0.38 -5.40 -10.53
C SER A 188 -0.58 -5.41 -9.33
N SER A 189 -0.66 -4.37 -8.49
CA SER A 189 -1.72 -4.26 -7.46
C SER A 189 -2.94 -3.45 -7.95
N SER A 190 -3.26 -3.55 -9.25
CA SER A 190 -4.39 -2.81 -9.86
C SER A 190 -5.74 -3.12 -9.20
N GLY A 191 -6.01 -4.37 -8.85
CA GLY A 191 -7.24 -4.75 -8.14
C GLY A 191 -7.32 -4.15 -6.75
N THR A 192 -6.21 -4.10 -6.00
CA THR A 192 -6.18 -3.43 -4.70
C THR A 192 -6.48 -1.94 -4.85
N SER A 193 -5.85 -1.28 -5.80
CA SER A 193 -6.05 0.14 -6.07
C SER A 193 -7.48 0.44 -6.53
N GLY A 194 -7.96 -0.24 -7.58
CA GLY A 194 -9.31 -0.05 -8.13
C GLY A 194 -10.39 -0.33 -7.09
N GLY A 195 -10.24 -1.42 -6.32
CA GLY A 195 -11.19 -1.80 -5.27
C GLY A 195 -11.22 -0.81 -4.10
N LEU A 196 -10.06 -0.29 -3.66
CA LEU A 196 -9.99 0.74 -2.62
C LEU A 196 -10.52 2.09 -3.11
N ALA A 197 -10.18 2.50 -4.34
CA ALA A 197 -10.71 3.70 -4.95
C ALA A 197 -12.24 3.62 -5.11
N ALA A 198 -12.78 2.45 -5.47
CA ALA A 198 -14.22 2.19 -5.55
C ALA A 198 -14.89 1.95 -4.17
N ARG A 199 -14.13 1.93 -3.07
CA ARG A 199 -14.65 1.72 -1.69
C ARG A 199 -15.21 0.31 -1.45
N PHE A 200 -14.66 -0.72 -2.09
CA PHE A 200 -15.07 -2.12 -1.86
C PHE A 200 -14.52 -2.68 -0.54
N GLY A 201 -13.42 -2.14 -0.06
CA GLY A 201 -12.83 -2.41 1.25
C GLY A 201 -12.30 -1.13 1.89
N THR A 202 -11.94 -1.21 3.16
CA THR A 202 -11.38 -0.06 3.90
C THR A 202 -9.87 0.03 3.71
N VAL A 203 -9.17 -1.09 3.78
CA VAL A 203 -7.73 -1.21 3.58
C VAL A 203 -7.43 -2.35 2.61
N GLY A 204 -6.23 -2.34 2.03
CA GLY A 204 -5.80 -3.39 1.13
C GLY A 204 -4.31 -3.72 1.25
N LEU A 205 -3.98 -4.92 0.79
CA LEU A 205 -2.60 -5.38 0.67
C LEU A 205 -2.17 -5.34 -0.80
N GLY A 206 -1.05 -4.67 -1.05
CA GLY A 206 -0.32 -4.75 -2.31
C GLY A 206 0.98 -5.53 -2.16
N SER A 207 1.59 -5.92 -3.27
CA SER A 207 2.97 -6.42 -3.31
C SER A 207 3.78 -5.65 -4.34
N GLU A 208 5.07 -5.55 -4.12
CA GLU A 208 5.96 -4.77 -4.97
C GLU A 208 7.23 -5.51 -5.33
N THR A 209 7.35 -5.84 -6.60
CA THR A 209 8.59 -6.30 -7.25
C THR A 209 9.40 -5.11 -7.76
N GLY A 210 8.73 -4.17 -8.41
CA GLY A 210 9.31 -2.95 -8.97
C GLY A 210 8.61 -1.69 -8.42
N PHE A 211 7.39 -1.46 -8.80
CA PHE A 211 6.62 -0.27 -8.44
C PHE A 211 5.14 -0.59 -8.16
N SER A 212 4.86 -1.85 -7.82
CA SER A 212 3.49 -2.38 -7.85
C SER A 212 2.66 -2.14 -6.57
N ILE A 213 3.19 -1.45 -5.57
CA ILE A 213 2.43 -0.79 -4.50
C ILE A 213 2.29 0.69 -4.85
N ARG A 214 3.41 1.35 -5.16
CA ARG A 214 3.48 2.82 -5.28
C ARG A 214 2.72 3.35 -6.50
N THR A 215 2.89 2.75 -7.70
CA THR A 215 2.13 3.18 -8.89
C THR A 215 0.62 2.98 -8.71
N PRO A 216 0.11 1.81 -8.25
CA PRO A 216 -1.31 1.65 -7.96
C PRO A 216 -1.82 2.61 -6.88
N THR A 217 -1.02 2.93 -5.88
CA THR A 217 -1.37 3.95 -4.87
C THR A 217 -1.55 5.34 -5.51
N SER A 218 -0.58 5.76 -6.33
CA SER A 218 -0.64 7.04 -7.07
C SER A 218 -1.84 7.10 -8.01
N ASP A 219 -2.03 6.07 -8.83
CA ASP A 219 -3.07 6.02 -9.85
C ASP A 219 -4.48 5.80 -9.29
N GLY A 220 -4.59 5.33 -8.06
CA GLY A 220 -5.84 5.14 -7.33
C GLY A 220 -6.22 6.27 -6.39
N ASN A 221 -5.47 7.38 -6.36
CA ASN A 221 -5.67 8.48 -5.41
C ASN A 221 -5.69 8.00 -3.95
N LEU A 222 -4.66 7.25 -3.56
CA LEU A 222 -4.53 6.56 -2.28
C LEU A 222 -3.25 6.98 -1.55
N TYR A 223 -3.15 6.60 -0.28
CA TYR A 223 -1.94 6.53 0.51
C TYR A 223 -1.42 5.10 0.52
N GLY A 224 -0.10 4.90 0.43
CA GLY A 224 0.47 3.56 0.46
C GLY A 224 1.96 3.58 0.78
N LEU A 225 2.40 2.54 1.45
CA LEU A 225 3.77 2.42 1.93
C LEU A 225 4.43 1.16 1.37
N SER A 226 5.47 1.36 0.58
CA SER A 226 6.45 0.34 0.26
C SER A 226 7.54 0.40 1.33
N THR A 227 7.57 -0.59 2.21
CA THR A 227 8.42 -0.58 3.41
C THR A 227 9.88 -0.90 3.10
N THR A 228 10.76 -0.69 4.07
CA THR A 228 12.11 -1.25 4.06
C THR A 228 12.04 -2.75 3.81
N SER A 229 12.88 -3.24 2.89
CA SER A 229 12.94 -4.68 2.59
C SER A 229 13.29 -5.49 3.84
N GLY A 230 12.43 -6.43 4.21
CA GLY A 230 12.55 -7.24 5.42
C GLY A 230 11.76 -6.71 6.63
N LEU A 231 10.98 -5.63 6.50
CA LEU A 231 10.07 -5.22 7.57
C LEU A 231 8.82 -6.09 7.63
N ILE A 232 8.32 -6.55 6.48
CA ILE A 232 7.11 -7.35 6.34
C ILE A 232 7.47 -8.73 5.79
N SER A 233 6.88 -9.78 6.37
CA SER A 233 7.07 -11.16 5.94
C SER A 233 6.47 -11.42 4.56
N ARG A 234 7.18 -12.24 3.77
CA ARG A 234 6.78 -12.73 2.46
C ARG A 234 6.34 -14.20 2.50
N ALA A 235 6.35 -14.84 3.67
CA ALA A 235 5.95 -16.23 3.80
C ALA A 235 4.48 -16.41 3.39
N GLY A 236 4.25 -17.24 2.35
CA GLY A 236 2.94 -17.42 1.71
C GLY A 236 2.52 -16.28 0.78
N GLN A 237 3.48 -15.49 0.31
CA GLN A 237 3.28 -14.58 -0.81
C GLN A 237 3.88 -15.20 -2.07
N MET A 238 3.18 -15.16 -3.19
CA MET A 238 3.75 -15.44 -4.51
C MET A 238 4.69 -14.29 -4.89
N TRP A 239 5.98 -14.51 -4.92
CA TRP A 239 7.01 -13.49 -5.17
C TRP A 239 7.75 -13.73 -6.48
N SER A 240 8.26 -12.67 -7.05
CA SER A 240 9.00 -12.70 -8.32
C SER A 240 10.51 -12.70 -8.13
N TYR A 241 11.01 -12.40 -6.92
CA TYR A 241 12.43 -12.49 -6.62
C TYR A 241 12.71 -12.52 -5.11
N VAL A 242 13.81 -13.21 -4.74
CA VAL A 242 14.15 -13.54 -3.35
C VAL A 242 14.67 -12.32 -2.58
N THR A 243 15.49 -11.48 -3.24
CA THR A 243 16.29 -10.44 -2.57
C THR A 243 15.61 -9.07 -2.46
N GLY A 244 14.31 -8.95 -2.74
CA GLY A 244 13.72 -7.62 -2.66
C GLY A 244 12.22 -7.50 -2.83
N GLU A 245 11.48 -8.59 -3.00
CA GLU A 245 10.02 -8.54 -3.03
C GLU A 245 9.48 -8.00 -1.71
N ARG A 246 8.43 -7.18 -1.75
CA ARG A 246 7.81 -6.55 -0.58
C ARG A 246 6.30 -6.69 -0.63
N GLY A 247 5.67 -6.90 0.53
CA GLY A 247 4.26 -6.64 0.76
C GLY A 247 4.08 -5.27 1.41
N GLY A 248 2.90 -4.66 1.30
CA GLY A 248 2.64 -3.40 1.97
C GLY A 248 1.18 -2.96 1.98
N PRO A 249 0.83 -2.04 2.91
CA PRO A 249 -0.51 -1.51 3.05
C PRO A 249 -0.81 -0.42 2.04
N MET A 250 -2.06 -0.39 1.57
CA MET A 250 -2.66 0.66 0.75
C MET A 250 -4.01 1.04 1.36
N ALA A 251 -4.31 2.33 1.46
CA ALA A 251 -5.55 2.82 2.05
C ALA A 251 -5.88 4.26 1.60
N ARG A 252 -6.95 4.84 2.14
CA ARG A 252 -7.39 6.20 1.81
C ARG A 252 -6.91 7.27 2.80
N SER A 253 -6.25 6.86 3.88
CA SER A 253 -5.65 7.76 4.87
C SER A 253 -4.32 7.21 5.38
N VAL A 254 -3.46 8.08 5.89
CA VAL A 254 -2.21 7.69 6.54
C VAL A 254 -2.49 6.84 7.78
N TYR A 255 -3.55 7.16 8.54
CA TYR A 255 -3.94 6.36 9.70
C TYR A 255 -4.25 4.91 9.33
N ASP A 256 -5.03 4.70 8.27
CA ASP A 256 -5.42 3.35 7.83
C ASP A 256 -4.21 2.54 7.35
N VAL A 257 -3.24 3.19 6.67
CA VAL A 257 -1.95 2.59 6.31
C VAL A 257 -1.19 2.15 7.57
N CYS A 258 -1.08 3.04 8.58
CA CYS A 258 -0.35 2.76 9.82
C CYS A 258 -1.01 1.66 10.64
N ALA A 259 -2.34 1.69 10.81
CA ALA A 259 -3.08 0.65 11.53
C ALA A 259 -2.89 -0.74 10.88
N THR A 260 -2.80 -0.78 9.55
CA THR A 260 -2.51 -2.01 8.81
C THR A 260 -1.06 -2.44 9.01
N LEU A 261 -0.10 -1.49 8.93
CA LEU A 261 1.32 -1.76 9.14
C LEU A 261 1.59 -2.33 10.54
N ASP A 262 0.97 -1.77 11.59
CA ASP A 262 1.07 -2.26 12.96
C ASP A 262 0.69 -3.74 13.10
N ALA A 263 -0.28 -4.19 12.31
CA ALA A 263 -0.71 -5.58 12.34
C ALA A 263 0.26 -6.52 11.60
N ILE A 264 0.90 -6.07 10.51
CA ILE A 264 1.62 -6.96 9.59
C ILE A 264 3.14 -6.92 9.71
N ALA A 265 3.72 -5.84 10.30
CA ALA A 265 5.16 -5.67 10.43
C ALA A 265 5.80 -6.63 11.45
N GLY A 266 7.09 -6.87 11.27
CA GLY A 266 7.94 -7.55 12.26
C GLY A 266 8.44 -8.93 11.86
N PHE A 267 9.37 -9.44 12.67
CA PHE A 267 10.06 -10.70 12.45
C PHE A 267 9.11 -11.89 12.27
N ASP A 268 9.45 -12.73 11.31
CA ASP A 268 8.78 -14.01 11.03
C ASP A 268 9.84 -15.11 10.83
N PRO A 269 9.82 -16.18 11.63
CA PRO A 269 10.76 -17.28 11.46
C PRO A 269 10.57 -18.06 10.14
N GLU A 270 9.42 -17.93 9.46
CA GLU A 270 9.19 -18.52 8.14
C GLU A 270 9.76 -17.68 6.99
N ASP A 271 10.11 -16.41 7.24
CA ASP A 271 10.85 -15.55 6.30
C ASP A 271 12.05 -14.92 7.01
N LEU A 272 13.19 -15.60 6.98
CA LEU A 272 14.42 -15.16 7.65
C LEU A 272 14.92 -13.80 7.16
N TRP A 273 14.46 -13.31 6.01
CA TRP A 273 14.77 -11.96 5.54
C TRP A 273 14.27 -10.89 6.52
N THR A 274 13.20 -11.20 7.27
CA THR A 274 12.66 -10.31 8.31
C THR A 274 13.53 -10.19 9.55
N ALA A 275 14.54 -11.03 9.73
CA ALA A 275 15.51 -10.87 10.82
C ALA A 275 16.27 -9.53 10.72
N ASN A 276 16.34 -8.94 9.54
CA ASN A 276 16.90 -7.59 9.35
C ASN A 276 16.13 -6.49 10.12
N SER A 277 14.88 -6.72 10.51
CA SER A 277 14.07 -5.78 11.28
C SER A 277 14.36 -5.80 12.79
N LEU A 278 15.01 -6.84 13.30
CA LEU A 278 15.28 -6.98 14.72
C LEU A 278 16.14 -5.84 15.25
N GLY A 279 15.65 -5.16 16.29
CA GLY A 279 16.30 -4.01 16.91
C GLY A 279 16.26 -2.71 16.08
N LYS A 280 15.52 -2.70 14.95
CA LYS A 280 15.40 -1.52 14.07
C LYS A 280 13.97 -0.98 13.98
N MET A 281 12.99 -1.77 14.35
CA MET A 281 11.61 -1.31 14.46
C MET A 281 11.43 -0.41 15.69
N PRO A 282 10.53 0.58 15.63
CA PRO A 282 10.16 1.34 16.81
C PRO A 282 9.53 0.43 17.87
N LEU A 283 9.62 0.82 19.13
CA LEU A 283 8.94 0.12 20.23
C LEU A 283 7.45 0.45 20.28
N GLU A 284 7.10 1.67 19.88
CA GLU A 284 5.74 2.16 19.80
C GLU A 284 5.07 1.74 18.48
N PRO A 285 3.75 1.57 18.45
CA PRO A 285 3.01 1.34 17.23
C PRO A 285 3.20 2.47 16.20
N TYR A 286 3.20 2.12 14.91
CA TYR A 286 3.38 3.09 13.81
C TYR A 286 2.31 4.19 13.79
N ILE A 287 1.09 3.93 14.25
CA ILE A 287 0.04 4.95 14.39
C ILE A 287 0.43 6.09 15.34
N THR A 288 1.38 5.90 16.24
CA THR A 288 1.83 6.94 17.18
C THR A 288 2.74 7.99 16.55
N PHE A 289 3.27 7.71 15.36
CA PHE A 289 4.10 8.66 14.60
C PHE A 289 3.30 9.57 13.66
N ILE A 290 1.97 9.46 13.66
CA ILE A 290 1.08 10.36 12.94
C ILE A 290 1.12 11.73 13.63
N ASP A 291 1.50 12.76 12.84
CA ASP A 291 1.65 14.13 13.33
C ASP A 291 1.11 15.10 12.29
N SER A 292 0.03 15.81 12.63
CA SER A 292 -0.55 16.83 11.73
C SER A 292 0.38 18.01 11.48
N ASN A 293 1.38 18.25 12.35
CA ASN A 293 2.42 19.26 12.17
C ASN A 293 3.73 18.64 11.64
N GLY A 294 3.68 17.44 11.09
CA GLY A 294 4.84 16.65 10.72
C GLY A 294 5.75 17.26 9.65
N LEU A 295 5.30 18.30 8.95
CA LEU A 295 6.12 19.07 8.00
C LEU A 295 6.98 20.13 8.68
N ALA A 296 6.58 20.64 9.84
CA ALA A 296 7.29 21.71 10.52
C ALA A 296 8.70 21.28 10.96
N GLY A 297 9.71 21.98 10.47
CA GLY A 297 11.11 21.72 10.76
C GLY A 297 11.71 20.52 10.00
N ALA A 298 10.91 19.80 9.20
CA ALA A 298 11.41 18.71 8.37
C ALA A 298 12.39 19.21 7.30
N ARG A 299 13.36 18.38 6.96
CA ARG A 299 14.41 18.69 5.97
C ARG A 299 14.24 17.75 4.78
N VAL A 300 13.74 18.27 3.66
CA VAL A 300 13.44 17.45 2.48
C VAL A 300 14.22 17.92 1.26
N GLY A 301 14.72 16.98 0.47
CA GLY A 301 15.43 17.26 -0.77
C GLY A 301 14.59 16.94 -1.99
N VAL A 302 14.51 17.85 -2.95
CA VAL A 302 13.86 17.62 -4.25
C VAL A 302 14.88 16.99 -5.20
N LEU A 303 14.70 15.71 -5.52
CA LEU A 303 15.66 14.97 -6.34
C LEU A 303 15.59 15.39 -7.81
N SER A 304 16.68 16.00 -8.33
CA SER A 304 16.72 16.54 -9.70
C SER A 304 16.59 15.45 -10.77
N GLU A 305 17.25 14.31 -10.61
CA GLU A 305 17.25 13.24 -11.60
C GLU A 305 15.87 12.56 -11.76
N ALA A 306 14.95 12.79 -10.83
CA ALA A 306 13.58 12.32 -10.95
C ALA A 306 12.77 13.03 -12.04
N TRP A 307 13.27 14.16 -12.55
CA TRP A 307 12.65 14.94 -13.62
C TRP A 307 13.23 14.62 -15.01
N ASP A 308 14.24 13.75 -15.11
CA ASP A 308 14.93 13.39 -16.35
C ASP A 308 14.27 12.22 -17.13
N PHE A 309 13.06 11.81 -16.71
CA PHE A 309 12.34 10.69 -17.33
C PHE A 309 11.31 11.18 -18.36
N THR A 310 10.99 10.31 -19.31
CA THR A 310 9.96 10.55 -20.34
C THR A 310 8.95 9.39 -20.35
N PRO A 311 7.69 9.61 -20.75
CA PRO A 311 7.09 10.88 -21.20
C PRO A 311 6.85 11.86 -20.04
N ILE A 312 6.63 13.14 -20.37
CA ILE A 312 6.35 14.21 -19.40
C ILE A 312 4.97 14.80 -19.70
N ASP A 313 4.17 15.00 -18.66
CA ASP A 313 2.94 15.75 -18.65
C ASP A 313 3.14 17.03 -17.82
N GLU A 314 3.00 18.20 -18.45
CA GLU A 314 3.20 19.49 -17.81
C GLU A 314 2.23 19.74 -16.65
N GLN A 315 1.04 19.13 -16.67
CA GLN A 315 0.09 19.22 -15.57
C GLN A 315 0.62 18.47 -14.33
N VAL A 316 1.26 17.30 -14.52
CA VAL A 316 1.89 16.56 -13.44
C VAL A 316 3.07 17.34 -12.86
N ILE A 317 3.88 17.97 -13.71
CA ILE A 317 4.97 18.85 -13.27
C ILE A 317 4.43 19.99 -12.41
N LYS A 318 3.35 20.65 -12.83
CA LYS A 318 2.69 21.73 -12.07
C LYS A 318 2.18 21.25 -10.71
N LEU A 319 1.52 20.09 -10.67
CA LEU A 319 1.01 19.50 -9.43
C LEU A 319 2.15 19.12 -8.47
N ALA A 320 3.24 18.55 -8.99
CA ALA A 320 4.42 18.22 -8.19
C ALA A 320 5.07 19.48 -7.59
N LYS A 321 5.25 20.55 -8.37
CA LYS A 321 5.76 21.83 -7.87
C LYS A 321 4.84 22.45 -6.80
N ASN A 322 3.53 22.34 -6.98
CA ASN A 322 2.58 22.80 -5.96
C ASN A 322 2.69 21.97 -4.66
N SER A 323 2.84 20.64 -4.79
CA SER A 323 3.04 19.76 -3.62
C SER A 323 4.35 20.06 -2.89
N ILE A 324 5.43 20.41 -3.59
CA ILE A 324 6.69 20.85 -2.97
C ILE A 324 6.47 22.13 -2.17
N LYS A 325 5.72 23.12 -2.71
CA LYS A 325 5.37 24.35 -1.98
C LYS A 325 4.57 24.08 -0.71
N VAL A 326 3.71 23.04 -0.68
CA VAL A 326 2.99 22.66 0.54
C VAL A 326 3.97 22.33 1.67
N PHE A 327 5.10 21.66 1.39
CA PHE A 327 6.14 21.43 2.39
C PHE A 327 6.73 22.75 2.91
N GLU A 328 7.12 23.66 2.01
CA GLU A 328 7.71 24.97 2.37
C GLU A 328 6.74 25.82 3.19
N GLU A 329 5.49 25.96 2.74
CA GLU A 329 4.45 26.77 3.36
C GLU A 329 4.05 26.25 4.76
N ASN A 330 4.31 24.96 5.04
CA ASN A 330 4.06 24.33 6.34
C ASN A 330 5.34 24.11 7.15
N GLY A 331 6.40 24.87 6.86
CA GLY A 331 7.58 25.03 7.70
C GLY A 331 8.66 23.99 7.51
N ALA A 332 8.65 23.22 6.43
CA ALA A 332 9.77 22.36 6.06
C ALA A 332 10.91 23.18 5.41
N TYR A 333 12.14 22.75 5.65
CA TYR A 333 13.31 23.22 4.89
C TYR A 333 13.43 22.39 3.62
N VAL A 334 13.14 23.00 2.48
CA VAL A 334 13.20 22.33 1.18
C VAL A 334 14.50 22.68 0.47
N PHE A 335 15.26 21.66 0.12
CA PHE A 335 16.51 21.76 -0.65
C PHE A 335 16.20 21.38 -2.11
N ASP A 336 16.05 22.39 -2.99
CA ASP A 336 15.68 22.21 -4.39
C ASP A 336 16.67 22.96 -5.32
N PRO A 337 17.44 22.25 -6.15
CA PRO A 337 17.53 20.80 -6.28
C PRO A 337 18.59 20.16 -5.37
N VAL A 338 18.42 18.86 -5.09
CA VAL A 338 19.53 17.99 -4.67
C VAL A 338 19.79 16.93 -5.75
N ALA A 339 21.04 16.48 -5.91
CA ALA A 339 21.40 15.60 -7.03
C ALA A 339 22.31 14.45 -6.59
N LEU A 340 22.04 13.24 -7.13
CA LEU A 340 22.96 12.10 -7.06
C LEU A 340 24.21 12.32 -7.92
N GLY A 341 24.09 13.15 -8.95
CA GLY A 341 25.17 13.45 -9.89
C GLY A 341 25.41 12.33 -10.91
N ILE A 342 24.37 11.56 -11.24
CA ILE A 342 24.45 10.45 -12.20
C ILE A 342 23.34 10.57 -13.26
N ASN A 343 23.53 9.89 -14.39
CA ASN A 343 22.42 9.62 -15.30
C ASN A 343 21.55 8.50 -14.70
N LEU A 344 20.58 8.86 -13.84
CA LEU A 344 19.72 7.91 -13.15
C LEU A 344 18.92 7.00 -14.11
N PRO A 345 18.29 7.49 -15.20
CA PRO A 345 17.65 6.62 -16.17
C PRO A 345 18.61 5.59 -16.79
N GLY A 346 19.82 6.01 -17.12
CA GLY A 346 20.88 5.13 -17.63
C GLY A 346 21.33 4.10 -16.61
N TYR A 347 21.51 4.53 -15.36
CA TYR A 347 21.91 3.65 -14.25
C TYR A 347 20.87 2.55 -14.01
N LEU A 348 19.58 2.91 -13.95
CA LEU A 348 18.47 1.95 -13.72
C LEU A 348 18.35 0.93 -14.88
N ARG A 349 18.57 1.35 -16.12
CA ARG A 349 18.63 0.42 -17.27
C ARG A 349 19.78 -0.55 -17.21
N SER A 350 20.95 -0.10 -16.74
CA SER A 350 22.17 -0.93 -16.62
C SER A 350 22.15 -1.85 -15.39
N ASN A 351 21.30 -1.56 -14.41
CA ASN A 351 21.13 -2.33 -13.17
C ASN A 351 19.67 -2.80 -13.05
N PRO A 352 19.25 -3.75 -13.88
CA PRO A 352 17.87 -4.24 -13.88
C PRO A 352 17.52 -4.94 -12.56
N SER A 353 16.23 -5.18 -12.33
CA SER A 353 15.77 -5.94 -11.17
C SER A 353 16.40 -7.33 -11.12
N PRO A 354 16.86 -7.80 -9.94
CA PRO A 354 17.31 -9.19 -9.75
C PRO A 354 16.27 -10.25 -10.12
N SER A 355 15.00 -9.89 -10.23
CA SER A 355 13.92 -10.82 -10.64
C SER A 355 14.20 -11.54 -11.94
N ARG A 356 14.95 -10.93 -12.87
CA ARG A 356 15.39 -11.58 -14.13
C ARG A 356 16.30 -12.80 -13.92
N PHE A 357 16.91 -12.97 -12.76
CA PHE A 357 17.77 -14.10 -12.41
C PHE A 357 17.08 -15.04 -11.42
N GLU A 358 16.31 -14.47 -10.49
CA GLU A 358 15.79 -15.17 -9.31
C GLU A 358 14.39 -15.76 -9.51
N ARG A 359 13.71 -15.45 -10.61
CA ARG A 359 12.27 -15.70 -10.75
C ARG A 359 11.90 -17.18 -10.60
N ILE A 360 12.59 -18.08 -11.28
CA ILE A 360 12.32 -19.53 -11.18
C ILE A 360 12.63 -20.04 -9.77
N ALA A 361 13.74 -19.58 -9.17
CA ALA A 361 14.07 -19.91 -7.79
C ALA A 361 12.99 -19.40 -6.81
N ALA A 362 12.47 -18.20 -7.02
CA ALA A 362 11.40 -17.62 -6.20
C ALA A 362 10.08 -18.41 -6.30
N ILE A 363 9.70 -18.84 -7.53
CA ILE A 363 8.52 -19.70 -7.74
C ILE A 363 8.71 -21.03 -7.00
N ASN A 364 9.85 -21.70 -7.18
CA ASN A 364 10.15 -22.96 -6.53
C ASN A 364 10.14 -22.81 -4.99
N GLN A 365 10.70 -21.72 -4.45
CA GLN A 365 10.68 -21.45 -3.01
C GLN A 365 9.24 -21.24 -2.48
N TYR A 366 8.38 -20.53 -3.22
CA TYR A 366 6.97 -20.42 -2.87
C TYR A 366 6.29 -21.81 -2.87
N LEU A 367 6.54 -22.64 -3.89
CA LEU A 367 5.94 -23.97 -4.01
C LEU A 367 6.40 -24.93 -2.90
N THR A 368 7.63 -24.81 -2.39
CA THR A 368 8.10 -25.64 -1.25
C THR A 368 7.33 -25.40 0.04
N ARG A 369 6.72 -24.20 0.21
CA ARG A 369 5.89 -23.89 1.36
C ARG A 369 4.51 -24.55 1.28
N GLN A 370 4.08 -24.91 0.09
CA GLN A 370 2.75 -25.45 -0.14
C GLN A 370 2.66 -26.92 0.35
N GLY A 371 1.48 -27.30 0.82
CA GLY A 371 1.23 -28.64 1.35
C GLY A 371 1.34 -29.76 0.30
N PRO A 372 1.31 -31.03 0.74
CA PRO A 372 1.48 -32.17 -0.15
C PRO A 372 0.42 -32.25 -1.25
N ASN A 373 -0.78 -31.74 -0.99
CA ASN A 373 -1.90 -31.77 -1.93
C ASN A 373 -1.89 -30.61 -2.94
N TYR A 374 -0.95 -29.67 -2.85
CA TYR A 374 -0.82 -28.59 -3.82
C TYR A 374 -0.44 -29.19 -5.19
N PRO A 375 -1.12 -28.80 -6.29
CA PRO A 375 -1.05 -29.54 -7.56
C PRO A 375 0.31 -29.44 -8.27
N TYR A 376 1.10 -28.42 -7.95
CA TYR A 376 2.40 -28.16 -8.58
C TYR A 376 3.52 -28.17 -7.53
N LYS A 377 4.67 -28.75 -7.90
CA LYS A 377 5.85 -28.83 -7.03
C LYS A 377 7.02 -28.02 -7.57
N THR A 378 7.06 -27.76 -8.86
CA THR A 378 8.12 -26.99 -9.52
C THR A 378 7.55 -25.90 -10.42
N ALA A 379 8.39 -24.93 -10.76
CA ALA A 379 8.05 -23.87 -11.71
C ALA A 379 7.75 -24.46 -13.10
N GLU A 380 8.48 -25.49 -13.52
CA GLU A 380 8.26 -26.17 -14.79
C GLU A 380 6.87 -26.81 -14.82
N GLU A 381 6.47 -27.54 -13.77
CA GLU A 381 5.14 -28.14 -13.70
C GLU A 381 4.05 -27.05 -13.80
N LEU A 382 4.24 -25.94 -13.11
CA LEU A 382 3.26 -24.86 -13.09
C LEU A 382 3.16 -24.13 -14.42
N LEU A 383 4.28 -23.86 -15.09
CA LEU A 383 4.34 -23.01 -16.28
C LEU A 383 4.18 -23.80 -17.58
N LEU A 384 4.79 -25.00 -17.70
CA LEU A 384 4.85 -25.73 -18.97
C LEU A 384 3.63 -26.62 -19.24
N LEU A 385 2.81 -26.94 -18.23
CA LEU A 385 1.60 -27.75 -18.42
C LEU A 385 0.45 -27.00 -19.12
N HIS A 386 0.57 -25.69 -19.31
CA HIS A 386 -0.48 -24.82 -19.85
C HIS A 386 0.00 -24.13 -21.14
N ASN A 387 0.29 -24.93 -22.16
CA ASN A 387 0.86 -24.49 -23.46
C ASN A 387 -0.05 -23.52 -24.25
N ASP A 388 -1.31 -23.37 -23.88
CA ASP A 388 -2.27 -22.41 -24.44
C ASP A 388 -2.13 -21.00 -23.86
N LEU A 389 -1.34 -20.84 -22.79
CA LEU A 389 -1.09 -19.55 -22.15
C LEU A 389 0.32 -19.03 -22.49
N PRO A 390 0.48 -17.74 -22.78
CA PRO A 390 1.78 -17.17 -23.09
C PRO A 390 2.70 -17.21 -21.88
N ILE A 391 3.86 -17.85 -22.00
CA ILE A 391 4.95 -17.83 -21.01
C ILE A 391 5.95 -16.75 -21.44
N ARG A 392 6.64 -16.15 -20.49
CA ARG A 392 7.71 -15.18 -20.78
C ARG A 392 8.92 -15.91 -21.34
N ASP A 393 9.48 -15.44 -22.46
CA ASP A 393 10.71 -15.99 -23.03
C ASP A 393 11.85 -16.07 -21.99
N SER A 394 11.96 -15.07 -21.12
CA SER A 394 12.95 -15.05 -20.03
C SER A 394 12.74 -16.16 -18.99
N ASP A 395 11.50 -16.59 -18.74
CA ASP A 395 11.22 -17.68 -17.82
C ASP A 395 11.55 -19.03 -18.47
N ILE A 396 11.28 -19.17 -19.78
CA ILE A 396 11.70 -20.33 -20.56
C ILE A 396 13.23 -20.45 -20.56
N GLU A 397 13.93 -19.36 -20.86
CA GLU A 397 15.40 -19.32 -20.87
C GLU A 397 15.99 -19.74 -19.51
N LEU A 398 15.41 -19.26 -18.40
CA LEU A 398 15.86 -19.63 -17.05
C LEU A 398 15.59 -21.10 -16.69
N MET A 399 14.54 -21.72 -17.24
CA MET A 399 14.26 -23.14 -17.03
C MET A 399 15.19 -24.01 -17.87
N GLU A 400 15.45 -23.63 -19.14
CA GLU A 400 16.37 -24.34 -20.02
C GLU A 400 17.85 -24.20 -19.62
N ASN A 401 18.21 -23.01 -19.10
CA ASN A 401 19.58 -22.65 -18.70
C ASN A 401 19.57 -22.13 -17.25
N PRO A 402 19.43 -23.01 -16.25
CA PRO A 402 19.38 -22.60 -14.84
C PRO A 402 20.65 -21.84 -14.42
N ILE A 403 20.45 -20.72 -13.74
CA ILE A 403 21.54 -19.88 -13.25
C ILE A 403 21.94 -20.34 -11.84
N ASP A 404 23.24 -20.59 -11.63
CA ASP A 404 23.82 -20.73 -10.29
C ASP A 404 23.96 -19.32 -9.66
N LEU A 405 22.97 -18.90 -8.87
CA LEU A 405 22.93 -17.58 -8.25
C LEU A 405 24.15 -17.30 -7.36
N ASP A 406 24.78 -18.34 -6.80
CA ASP A 406 25.96 -18.18 -5.96
C ASP A 406 27.23 -17.87 -6.77
N ARG A 407 27.25 -18.20 -8.05
CA ARG A 407 28.45 -18.07 -8.92
C ARG A 407 28.27 -17.13 -10.09
N ASP A 408 27.04 -16.81 -10.48
CA ASP A 408 26.79 -15.96 -11.65
C ASP A 408 27.30 -14.53 -11.45
N LEU A 409 28.19 -14.09 -12.33
CA LEU A 409 28.84 -12.79 -12.22
C LEU A 409 27.90 -11.62 -12.55
N ALA A 410 26.94 -11.81 -13.47
CA ALA A 410 25.98 -10.78 -13.86
C ALA A 410 24.96 -10.55 -12.74
N TYR A 411 24.49 -11.62 -12.11
CA TYR A 411 23.65 -11.55 -10.92
C TYR A 411 24.35 -10.81 -9.77
N ARG A 412 25.59 -11.19 -9.46
CA ARG A 412 26.38 -10.51 -8.41
C ARG A 412 26.63 -9.04 -8.74
N ALA A 413 26.84 -8.69 -10.02
CA ALA A 413 26.99 -7.31 -10.46
C ALA A 413 25.69 -6.52 -10.23
N THR A 414 24.55 -7.13 -10.52
CA THR A 414 23.21 -6.53 -10.25
C THR A 414 23.01 -6.25 -8.76
N LEU A 415 23.36 -7.21 -7.88
CA LEU A 415 23.26 -7.00 -6.42
C LEU A 415 24.18 -5.87 -5.92
N ARG A 416 25.40 -5.80 -6.45
CA ARG A 416 26.32 -4.68 -6.13
C ARG A 416 25.77 -3.33 -6.62
N GLY A 417 25.18 -3.30 -7.82
CA GLY A 417 24.53 -2.09 -8.34
C GLY A 417 23.40 -1.59 -7.43
N LYS A 418 22.57 -2.50 -6.91
CA LYS A 418 21.54 -2.14 -5.91
C LYS A 418 22.15 -1.47 -4.67
N GLU A 419 23.18 -2.10 -4.09
CA GLU A 419 23.82 -1.58 -2.88
C GLU A 419 24.53 -0.25 -3.13
N THR A 420 25.18 -0.11 -4.29
CA THR A 420 25.79 1.16 -4.70
C THR A 420 24.76 2.29 -4.79
N LEU A 421 23.60 2.03 -5.45
CA LEU A 421 22.55 3.05 -5.55
C LEU A 421 21.97 3.40 -4.17
N ARG A 422 21.75 2.39 -3.31
CA ARG A 422 21.31 2.61 -1.93
C ARG A 422 22.25 3.55 -1.19
N GLN A 423 23.56 3.26 -1.25
CA GLN A 423 24.56 4.06 -0.56
C GLN A 423 24.63 5.49 -1.13
N MET A 424 24.56 5.66 -2.46
CA MET A 424 24.53 6.99 -3.08
C MET A 424 23.36 7.84 -2.59
N VAL A 425 22.17 7.24 -2.42
CA VAL A 425 20.98 7.93 -1.90
C VAL A 425 21.19 8.32 -0.43
N ILE A 426 21.73 7.41 0.38
CA ILE A 426 22.02 7.68 1.80
C ILE A 426 23.07 8.80 1.92
N ASP A 427 24.16 8.74 1.17
CA ASP A 427 25.22 9.76 1.16
C ASP A 427 24.69 11.14 0.73
N LEU A 428 23.75 11.17 -0.25
CA LEU A 428 23.09 12.41 -0.63
C LEU A 428 22.26 12.98 0.52
N MET A 429 21.46 12.13 1.18
CA MET A 429 20.65 12.56 2.32
C MET A 429 21.51 13.02 3.50
N ASP A 430 22.65 12.36 3.76
CA ASP A 430 23.57 12.73 4.84
C ASP A 430 24.29 14.05 4.53
N ARG A 431 24.68 14.30 3.27
CA ARG A 431 25.33 15.54 2.84
C ARG A 431 24.50 16.79 3.16
N TYR A 432 23.19 16.71 3.04
CA TYR A 432 22.25 17.82 3.27
C TYR A 432 21.48 17.68 4.58
N ASP A 433 21.76 16.66 5.39
CA ASP A 433 21.04 16.34 6.63
C ASP A 433 19.53 16.25 6.38
N LEU A 434 19.11 15.45 5.39
CA LEU A 434 17.73 15.33 4.98
C LEU A 434 16.98 14.22 5.74
N ASP A 435 15.73 14.46 6.05
CA ASP A 435 14.78 13.45 6.55
C ASP A 435 14.28 12.54 5.43
N ALA A 436 14.04 13.11 4.23
CA ALA A 436 13.55 12.39 3.06
C ALA A 436 13.94 13.09 1.75
N LEU A 437 13.87 12.32 0.64
CA LEU A 437 13.79 12.86 -0.72
C LEU A 437 12.34 12.89 -1.17
N ILE A 438 11.95 13.95 -1.89
CA ILE A 438 10.61 14.10 -2.47
C ILE A 438 10.69 14.33 -3.97
N TYR A 439 9.79 13.71 -4.71
CA TYR A 439 9.71 13.84 -6.17
C TYR A 439 8.38 13.27 -6.69
N PRO A 440 7.91 13.68 -7.90
CA PRO A 440 6.74 13.06 -8.51
C PRO A 440 6.98 11.57 -8.72
N HIS A 441 6.05 10.72 -8.28
CA HIS A 441 6.19 9.26 -8.43
C HIS A 441 6.44 8.87 -9.90
N LYS A 442 5.78 9.52 -10.81
CA LYS A 442 5.97 9.46 -12.26
C LYS A 442 5.55 10.79 -12.89
N LEU A 443 5.98 11.04 -14.12
CA LEU A 443 5.78 12.32 -14.79
C LEU A 443 4.54 12.36 -15.69
N TYR A 444 3.62 11.41 -15.53
CA TYR A 444 2.36 11.31 -16.28
C TYR A 444 1.28 10.60 -15.44
N GLY A 445 0.02 10.79 -15.81
CA GLY A 445 -1.13 10.17 -15.14
C GLY A 445 -1.28 8.66 -15.42
N PRO A 446 -2.38 8.02 -14.98
CA PRO A 446 -2.68 6.62 -15.27
C PRO A 446 -2.67 6.31 -16.76
N LEU A 447 -2.07 5.18 -17.14
CA LEU A 447 -1.96 4.76 -18.54
C LEU A 447 -3.30 4.21 -19.06
N LYS A 448 -3.56 4.39 -20.36
CA LYS A 448 -4.71 3.76 -21.03
C LYS A 448 -4.58 2.24 -20.98
N LEU A 449 -5.71 1.57 -20.85
CA LEU A 449 -5.81 0.13 -21.02
C LEU A 449 -5.37 -0.26 -22.44
N GLY A 450 -4.76 -1.43 -22.60
CA GLY A 450 -4.32 -1.91 -23.91
C GLY A 450 -2.93 -2.56 -23.90
N PRO A 451 -2.29 -2.71 -25.06
CA PRO A 451 -1.01 -3.40 -25.19
C PRO A 451 0.10 -2.79 -24.34
N ARG A 452 0.93 -3.65 -23.77
CA ARG A 452 2.08 -3.25 -22.94
C ARG A 452 3.21 -2.62 -23.75
N ASN A 453 3.33 -2.98 -25.04
CA ASN A 453 4.44 -2.58 -25.90
C ASN A 453 4.30 -1.19 -26.53
N ASP A 454 3.42 -0.35 -26.00
CA ASP A 454 3.32 1.03 -26.41
C ASP A 454 4.61 1.80 -26.03
N PRO A 455 5.34 2.38 -27.00
CA PRO A 455 6.58 3.09 -26.73
C PRO A 455 6.42 4.32 -25.84
N GLU A 456 5.21 4.88 -25.70
CA GLU A 456 4.92 5.99 -24.79
C GLU A 456 4.87 5.57 -23.31
N ARG A 457 4.95 4.26 -22.99
CA ARG A 457 4.81 3.69 -21.64
C ARG A 457 6.14 3.35 -20.98
N GLN A 458 7.19 4.11 -21.26
CA GLN A 458 8.54 3.79 -20.79
C GLN A 458 8.88 4.41 -19.42
N TYR A 459 10.00 3.97 -18.92
CA TYR A 459 10.62 4.18 -17.62
C TYR A 459 10.23 5.45 -16.86
N THR A 460 10.01 5.28 -15.56
CA THR A 460 9.59 6.33 -14.64
C THR A 460 10.57 6.43 -13.46
N PRO A 461 10.62 7.55 -12.73
CA PRO A 461 11.48 7.71 -11.55
C PRO A 461 11.21 6.71 -10.44
N ASN A 462 10.06 6.08 -10.44
CA ASN A 462 9.60 5.12 -9.43
C ASN A 462 10.48 3.87 -9.25
N GLN A 463 11.48 3.65 -10.09
CA GLN A 463 12.43 2.53 -9.94
C GLN A 463 13.46 2.75 -8.83
N LEU A 464 13.62 3.96 -8.30
CA LEU A 464 14.63 4.26 -7.30
C LEU A 464 14.45 3.43 -6.01
N SER A 465 13.24 3.44 -5.43
CA SER A 465 12.94 2.68 -4.21
C SER A 465 13.16 1.15 -4.36
N PRO A 466 12.61 0.44 -5.37
CA PRO A 466 12.78 -1.00 -5.45
C PRO A 466 14.22 -1.41 -5.79
N VAL A 467 14.94 -0.64 -6.61
CA VAL A 467 16.34 -0.95 -6.94
C VAL A 467 17.25 -0.71 -5.74
N SER A 468 17.05 0.35 -4.97
CA SER A 468 17.83 0.60 -3.74
C SER A 468 17.34 -0.19 -2.52
N GLY A 469 16.09 -0.70 -2.52
CA GLY A 469 15.45 -1.36 -1.38
C GLY A 469 15.06 -0.39 -0.25
N LEU A 470 15.06 0.92 -0.51
CA LEU A 470 14.67 1.96 0.44
C LEU A 470 13.15 2.07 0.57
N PRO A 471 12.61 2.44 1.75
CA PRO A 471 11.19 2.64 1.95
C PRO A 471 10.71 3.91 1.25
N ALA A 472 9.47 3.86 0.74
CA ALA A 472 8.85 5.00 0.11
C ALA A 472 7.35 5.08 0.43
N PHE A 473 6.89 6.26 0.79
CA PHE A 473 5.49 6.57 1.02
C PHE A 473 4.93 7.37 -0.16
N ILE A 474 3.76 6.98 -0.68
CA ILE A 474 3.03 7.74 -1.70
C ILE A 474 1.92 8.52 -1.04
N VAL A 475 1.85 9.82 -1.38
CA VAL A 475 0.76 10.71 -1.00
C VAL A 475 0.10 11.30 -2.26
N PRO A 476 -1.23 11.49 -2.30
CA PRO A 476 -1.92 12.09 -3.44
C PRO A 476 -1.49 13.55 -3.66
N MET A 477 -1.10 13.90 -4.89
CA MET A 477 -0.83 15.29 -5.29
C MET A 477 -2.08 16.04 -5.80
N GLY A 478 -3.19 15.32 -6.05
CA GLY A 478 -4.39 15.84 -6.70
C GLY A 478 -4.62 15.22 -8.08
N PHE A 479 -5.27 15.96 -8.94
CA PHE A 479 -5.74 15.50 -10.24
C PHE A 479 -5.27 16.44 -11.36
N THR A 480 -4.98 15.87 -12.53
CA THR A 480 -4.81 16.62 -13.76
C THR A 480 -6.14 17.22 -14.23
N GLU A 481 -6.14 18.13 -15.20
CA GLU A 481 -7.36 18.80 -15.70
C GLU A 481 -8.35 17.81 -16.32
N ASP A 482 -7.87 16.69 -16.85
CA ASP A 482 -8.68 15.58 -17.37
C ASP A 482 -9.08 14.55 -16.28
N GLY A 483 -8.88 14.87 -15.01
CA GLY A 483 -9.36 14.10 -13.86
C GLY A 483 -8.53 12.87 -13.52
N LEU A 484 -7.26 12.82 -13.93
CA LEU A 484 -6.38 11.69 -13.63
C LEU A 484 -5.62 11.92 -12.33
N PRO A 485 -5.68 10.98 -11.37
CA PRO A 485 -4.96 11.09 -10.11
C PRO A 485 -3.45 10.89 -10.30
N VAL A 486 -2.66 11.61 -9.50
CA VAL A 486 -1.20 11.54 -9.48
C VAL A 486 -0.68 11.63 -8.05
N GLY A 487 0.54 11.12 -7.80
CA GLY A 487 1.10 11.03 -6.46
C GLY A 487 2.55 11.52 -6.36
N LEU A 488 2.88 12.09 -5.18
CA LEU A 488 4.23 12.41 -4.76
C LEU A 488 4.83 11.21 -4.02
N GLU A 489 6.09 10.93 -4.27
CA GLU A 489 6.87 9.92 -3.54
C GLU A 489 7.74 10.62 -2.49
N ILE A 490 7.68 10.11 -1.26
CA ILE A 490 8.52 10.50 -0.13
C ILE A 490 9.42 9.30 0.16
N LEU A 491 10.70 9.37 -0.22
CA LEU A 491 11.68 8.29 -0.09
C LEU A 491 12.56 8.52 1.14
N GLY A 492 12.69 7.50 1.97
CA GLY A 492 13.46 7.58 3.22
C GLY A 492 14.68 6.68 3.27
N ARG A 493 15.43 6.78 4.38
CA ARG A 493 16.50 5.85 4.74
C ARG A 493 15.93 4.47 5.12
N PRO A 494 16.73 3.40 5.14
CA PRO A 494 16.27 2.13 5.69
C PRO A 494 15.73 2.31 7.12
N TRP A 495 14.59 1.73 7.42
CA TRP A 495 13.94 1.76 8.75
C TRP A 495 13.43 3.14 9.19
N SER A 496 13.25 4.07 8.26
CA SER A 496 12.73 5.41 8.53
C SER A 496 11.21 5.52 8.33
N GLU A 497 10.47 4.42 8.36
CA GLU A 497 9.01 4.42 8.26
C GLU A 497 8.35 5.43 9.23
N PRO A 498 8.80 5.57 10.51
CA PRO A 498 8.29 6.61 11.40
C PRO A 498 8.41 8.03 10.85
N THR A 499 9.55 8.37 10.25
CA THR A 499 9.79 9.68 9.60
C THR A 499 8.88 9.87 8.39
N LEU A 500 8.75 8.83 7.55
CA LEU A 500 7.86 8.88 6.37
C LEU A 500 6.39 9.05 6.78
N ILE A 501 5.94 8.39 7.84
CA ILE A 501 4.60 8.51 8.39
C ILE A 501 4.35 9.94 8.89
N LYS A 502 5.31 10.50 9.63
CA LYS A 502 5.25 11.88 10.11
C LYS A 502 5.09 12.87 8.95
N LEU A 503 5.93 12.77 7.92
CA LEU A 503 5.85 13.63 6.73
C LEU A 503 4.55 13.45 5.96
N ALA A 504 4.13 12.20 5.71
CA ALA A 504 2.91 11.89 4.99
C ALA A 504 1.66 12.37 5.73
N SER A 505 1.60 12.23 7.06
CA SER A 505 0.47 12.69 7.87
C SER A 505 0.43 14.22 8.01
N GLY A 506 1.58 14.88 8.07
CA GLY A 506 1.66 16.33 7.99
C GLY A 506 1.16 16.88 6.65
N PHE A 507 1.53 16.20 5.54
CA PHE A 507 1.03 16.55 4.20
C PHE A 507 -0.48 16.29 4.08
N GLU A 508 -0.98 15.13 4.56
CA GLU A 508 -2.41 14.80 4.60
C GLU A 508 -3.23 15.87 5.34
N ALA A 509 -2.72 16.34 6.48
CA ALA A 509 -3.44 17.28 7.35
C ALA A 509 -3.68 18.66 6.71
N VAL A 510 -2.84 19.05 5.75
CA VAL A 510 -2.91 20.38 5.10
C VAL A 510 -3.37 20.31 3.64
N THR A 511 -3.72 19.11 3.16
CA THR A 511 -4.24 18.88 1.81
C THR A 511 -5.55 18.11 1.86
N ASP A 512 -6.43 18.35 0.89
CA ASP A 512 -7.71 17.60 0.71
C ASP A 512 -7.71 16.96 -0.69
N ASN A 513 -6.76 16.08 -0.91
CA ASN A 513 -6.48 15.52 -2.23
C ASN A 513 -7.18 14.18 -2.51
N VAL A 514 -7.84 13.55 -1.49
CA VAL A 514 -8.54 12.28 -1.68
C VAL A 514 -9.98 12.53 -2.09
N MET A 515 -10.34 12.04 -3.28
CA MET A 515 -11.67 12.23 -3.88
C MET A 515 -12.47 10.93 -3.94
N VAL A 516 -13.80 11.06 -4.03
CA VAL A 516 -14.70 9.94 -4.35
C VAL A 516 -14.86 9.89 -5.87
N PRO A 517 -14.59 8.74 -6.53
CA PRO A 517 -14.77 8.63 -7.98
C PRO A 517 -16.24 8.79 -8.39
N MET A 518 -16.49 9.55 -9.46
CA MET A 518 -17.85 9.72 -9.99
C MET A 518 -18.46 8.41 -10.52
N ALA A 519 -17.64 7.46 -10.97
CA ALA A 519 -18.10 6.16 -11.45
C ALA A 519 -18.64 5.24 -10.34
N THR A 520 -18.32 5.53 -9.07
CA THR A 520 -18.71 4.70 -7.92
C THR A 520 -19.25 5.54 -6.77
N PRO A 521 -20.36 6.30 -6.99
CA PRO A 521 -20.95 7.17 -5.97
C PRO A 521 -21.46 6.37 -4.76
N ALA A 522 -21.93 7.08 -3.72
CA ALA A 522 -22.53 6.45 -2.55
C ALA A 522 -23.83 5.70 -2.92
N LEU A 523 -24.00 4.52 -2.33
CA LEU A 523 -25.23 3.75 -2.41
C LEU A 523 -26.21 4.13 -1.28
N PRO A 524 -27.52 3.89 -1.46
CA PRO A 524 -28.49 4.04 -0.37
C PRO A 524 -28.08 3.24 0.87
N GLY A 525 -28.19 3.85 2.05
CA GLY A 525 -27.83 3.21 3.33
C GLY A 525 -26.36 3.26 3.73
N GLU A 526 -25.53 3.99 3.00
CA GLU A 526 -24.10 4.18 3.32
C GLU A 526 -23.82 5.42 4.20
N THR A 527 -24.85 6.17 4.57
CA THR A 527 -24.73 7.31 5.48
C THR A 527 -25.19 6.92 6.89
N PHE A 528 -24.41 7.24 7.88
CA PHE A 528 -24.62 6.92 9.29
C PHE A 528 -24.59 8.19 10.13
N SER A 529 -25.47 8.23 11.15
CA SER A 529 -25.47 9.27 12.17
C SER A 529 -25.41 8.62 13.55
N TYR A 530 -24.57 9.12 14.47
CA TYR A 530 -24.34 8.54 15.80
C TYR A 530 -23.92 9.60 16.83
#